data_8f2ab09836d5e54ea3518727d72b4540
#
_entry.id   8f2ab09836d5e54ea3518727d72b4540
#
_cell.length_a   1.000
_cell.length_b   1.000
_cell.length_c   1.000
_cell.angle_alpha   90.00
_cell.angle_beta   90.00
_cell.angle_gamma   90.00
#
_symmetry.space_group_name_H-M   'P 1'
#
loop_
_entity.id
_entity.type
_entity.pdbx_description
1 polymer ?
#
loop_
_entity_poly.entity_id
_entity_poly.type
_entity_poly.pdbx_seq_one_letter_code
_entity_poly.pdbx_strand_id
1 'polypeptide(L)'
;MGNESRIRFIIRSILLAVVIILFIKDKNIIINILNYKIIFNIKIYHIIWTYLILETLFLIIPYTNNHSYNGKLFLKHYEEVENYDENKLKSYIKRNNKHARSVLIAWIVMNFLLYIIYKNYNLSKSYIFLVFMIYYWTDMFCVNVWCPFHKLFFKSKCCNECRIYNWDHVMYCTPLLLIKSFWTYSLFILSFFAFLPWEYMIRKYPQRFAPLSNKKLQCKGCTYNCRFNKRKQNKRLEIKKR
;
A
#
# COMPACT_ATOMS: atom_id res chain seq x y z
N MET A 1 9.31 1.06 12.44
CA MET A 1 9.04 1.90 11.24
C MET A 1 10.28 2.74 11.00
N GLY A 2 10.83 2.70 9.79
CA GLY A 2 11.99 3.49 9.44
C GLY A 2 11.64 4.99 9.33
N ASN A 3 12.63 5.86 9.46
CA ASN A 3 12.45 7.30 9.28
C ASN A 3 11.84 7.63 7.90
N GLU A 4 12.18 6.87 6.87
CA GLU A 4 11.66 7.03 5.50
C GLU A 4 10.13 6.93 5.42
N SER A 5 9.51 5.93 6.06
CA SER A 5 8.06 5.76 6.04
C SER A 5 7.33 6.92 6.73
N ARG A 6 7.93 7.51 7.78
CA ARG A 6 7.38 8.70 8.45
C ARG A 6 7.50 9.94 7.58
N ILE A 7 8.65 10.13 6.92
CA ILE A 7 8.88 11.25 6.01
C ILE A 7 7.85 11.19 4.86
N ARG A 8 7.69 10.03 4.23
CA ARG A 8 6.68 9.84 3.18
C ARG A 8 5.27 10.14 3.67
N PHE A 9 4.93 9.70 4.89
CA PHE A 9 3.62 9.99 5.48
C PHE A 9 3.39 11.49 5.69
N ILE A 10 4.38 12.22 6.22
CA ILE A 10 4.31 13.68 6.42
C ILE A 10 4.14 14.38 5.08
N ILE A 11 4.96 14.04 4.07
CA ILE A 11 4.88 14.63 2.73
C ILE A 11 3.49 14.40 2.12
N ARG A 12 2.98 13.15 2.12
CA ARG A 12 1.65 12.84 1.59
C ARG A 12 0.53 13.54 2.38
N SER A 13 0.71 13.78 3.69
CA SER A 13 -0.26 14.53 4.52
C SER A 13 -0.30 16.01 4.14
N ILE A 14 0.86 16.62 3.91
CA ILE A 14 0.93 18.02 3.45
C ILE A 14 0.30 18.14 2.05
N LEU A 15 0.64 17.24 1.14
CA LEU A 15 0.07 17.24 -0.21
C LEU A 15 -1.45 17.09 -0.20
N LEU A 16 -1.99 16.17 0.60
CA LEU A 16 -3.44 16.01 0.74
C LEU A 16 -4.09 17.27 1.32
N ALA A 17 -3.50 17.87 2.35
CA ALA A 17 -4.03 19.11 2.95
C ALA A 17 -4.08 20.25 1.91
N VAL A 18 -3.02 20.43 1.13
CA VAL A 18 -2.99 21.43 0.03
C VAL A 18 -4.08 21.15 -0.99
N VAL A 19 -4.23 19.90 -1.43
CA VAL A 19 -5.27 19.53 -2.40
C VAL A 19 -6.67 19.78 -1.86
N ILE A 20 -6.94 19.49 -0.57
CA ILE A 20 -8.22 19.77 0.06
C ILE A 20 -8.50 21.28 0.11
N ILE A 21 -7.52 22.09 0.52
CA ILE A 21 -7.67 23.56 0.58
C ILE A 21 -7.98 24.13 -0.81
N LEU A 22 -7.24 23.70 -1.83
CA LEU A 22 -7.48 24.13 -3.21
C LEU A 22 -8.86 23.71 -3.70
N PHE A 23 -9.28 22.50 -3.38
CA PHE A 23 -10.60 21.97 -3.77
C PHE A 23 -11.77 22.74 -3.13
N ILE A 24 -11.60 23.17 -1.87
CA ILE A 24 -12.62 23.97 -1.17
C ILE A 24 -12.71 25.37 -1.78
N LYS A 25 -11.58 25.96 -2.20
CA LYS A 25 -11.58 27.30 -2.83
C LYS A 25 -12.27 27.27 -4.19
N ASP A 26 -11.90 26.35 -5.05
CA ASP A 26 -12.53 26.15 -6.36
C ASP A 26 -12.28 24.72 -6.84
N LYS A 27 -13.35 24.00 -7.13
CA LYS A 27 -13.30 22.62 -7.62
C LYS A 27 -12.49 22.46 -8.93
N ASN A 28 -12.41 23.51 -9.75
CA ASN A 28 -11.70 23.46 -11.03
C ASN A 28 -10.22 23.82 -10.91
N ILE A 29 -9.81 24.46 -9.83
CA ILE A 29 -8.43 24.95 -9.66
C ILE A 29 -7.41 23.82 -9.73
N ILE A 30 -7.76 22.63 -9.22
CA ILE A 30 -6.89 21.45 -9.25
C ILE A 30 -6.59 21.04 -10.69
N ILE A 31 -7.62 20.95 -11.54
CA ILE A 31 -7.45 20.56 -12.95
C ILE A 31 -6.69 21.64 -13.72
N ASN A 32 -6.92 22.91 -13.41
CA ASN A 32 -6.18 24.02 -14.01
C ASN A 32 -4.69 23.95 -13.63
N ILE A 33 -4.38 23.72 -12.36
CA ILE A 33 -2.99 23.54 -11.89
C ILE A 33 -2.36 22.32 -12.58
N LEU A 34 -3.02 21.18 -12.60
CA LEU A 34 -2.50 19.97 -13.23
C LEU A 34 -2.19 20.19 -14.72
N ASN A 35 -3.00 21.00 -15.41
CA ASN A 35 -2.81 21.32 -16.83
C ASN A 35 -1.89 22.50 -17.08
N TYR A 36 -1.40 23.17 -16.02
CA TYR A 36 -0.48 24.29 -16.17
C TYR A 36 0.83 23.85 -16.84
N LYS A 37 1.24 24.58 -17.88
CA LYS A 37 2.49 24.35 -18.62
C LYS A 37 3.65 25.00 -17.89
N ILE A 38 4.69 24.24 -17.60
CA ILE A 38 5.89 24.73 -16.90
C ILE A 38 6.93 25.17 -17.93
N ILE A 39 7.39 24.24 -18.78
CA ILE A 39 8.41 24.49 -19.81
C ILE A 39 8.00 23.69 -21.05
N PHE A 40 8.09 24.27 -22.24
CA PHE A 40 7.67 23.69 -23.51
C PHE A 40 6.21 23.19 -23.42
N ASN A 41 5.98 21.91 -23.56
CA ASN A 41 4.68 21.26 -23.42
C ASN A 41 4.55 20.40 -22.16
N ILE A 42 5.51 20.48 -21.22
CA ILE A 42 5.48 19.71 -19.96
C ILE A 42 4.51 20.38 -19.01
N LYS A 43 3.50 19.64 -18.59
CA LYS A 43 2.48 20.05 -17.62
C LYS A 43 2.78 19.43 -16.25
N ILE A 44 2.21 19.99 -15.18
CA ILE A 44 2.39 19.49 -13.81
C ILE A 44 2.00 18.01 -13.68
N TYR A 45 0.92 17.59 -14.33
CA TYR A 45 0.52 16.18 -14.26
C TYR A 45 1.55 15.21 -14.85
N HIS A 46 2.40 15.63 -15.81
CA HIS A 46 3.50 14.78 -16.32
C HIS A 46 4.54 14.50 -15.22
N ILE A 47 4.85 15.50 -14.41
CA ILE A 47 5.81 15.36 -13.30
C ILE A 47 5.27 14.38 -12.25
N ILE A 48 3.99 14.57 -11.87
CA ILE A 48 3.32 13.67 -10.91
C ILE A 48 3.27 12.24 -11.47
N TRP A 49 2.92 12.09 -12.72
CA TRP A 49 2.91 10.81 -13.41
C TRP A 49 4.28 10.14 -13.40
N THR A 50 5.34 10.87 -13.78
CA THR A 50 6.71 10.34 -13.79
C THR A 50 7.12 9.89 -12.39
N TYR A 51 6.82 10.68 -11.36
CA TYR A 51 7.09 10.32 -9.98
C TYR A 51 6.39 9.00 -9.58
N LEU A 52 5.09 8.85 -9.88
CA LEU A 52 4.32 7.66 -9.56
C LEU A 52 4.78 6.43 -10.35
N ILE A 53 5.17 6.62 -11.62
CA ILE A 53 5.79 5.55 -12.43
C ILE A 53 7.09 5.07 -11.80
N LEU A 54 7.98 6.00 -11.43
CA LEU A 54 9.26 5.66 -10.78
C LEU A 54 9.02 4.97 -9.43
N GLU A 55 8.10 5.48 -8.60
CA GLU A 55 7.74 4.85 -7.32
C GLU A 55 7.27 3.40 -7.52
N THR A 56 6.45 3.14 -8.54
CA THR A 56 5.95 1.80 -8.86
C THR A 56 7.05 0.90 -9.45
N LEU A 57 7.91 1.43 -10.33
CA LEU A 57 9.04 0.69 -10.89
C LEU A 57 10.02 0.25 -9.82
N PHE A 58 10.31 1.10 -8.83
CA PHE A 58 11.17 0.74 -7.70
C PHE A 58 10.62 -0.41 -6.85
N LEU A 59 9.31 -0.67 -6.88
CA LEU A 59 8.73 -1.86 -6.25
C LEU A 59 9.00 -3.15 -7.04
N ILE A 60 9.05 -3.04 -8.36
CA ILE A 60 9.22 -4.20 -9.25
C ILE A 60 10.68 -4.62 -9.33
N ILE A 61 11.61 -3.65 -9.26
CA ILE A 61 13.05 -3.91 -9.42
C ILE A 61 13.63 -4.56 -8.15
N PRO A 62 14.19 -5.78 -8.24
CA PRO A 62 14.63 -6.54 -7.06
C PRO A 62 15.80 -5.93 -6.29
N TYR A 63 16.64 -5.14 -6.93
CA TYR A 63 17.87 -4.59 -6.33
C TYR A 63 17.65 -3.45 -5.34
N THR A 64 16.54 -2.71 -5.49
CA THR A 64 16.22 -1.56 -4.63
C THR A 64 15.54 -1.97 -3.31
N ASN A 65 15.13 -3.23 -3.18
CA ASN A 65 14.27 -3.72 -2.10
C ASN A 65 15.01 -4.32 -0.89
N ASN A 66 16.19 -3.79 -0.52
CA ASN A 66 16.92 -4.31 0.64
C ASN A 66 16.20 -4.14 1.99
N HIS A 67 15.28 -3.20 2.10
CA HIS A 67 14.55 -2.88 3.33
C HIS A 67 13.03 -2.85 3.19
N SER A 68 12.47 -3.22 2.04
CA SER A 68 11.03 -3.14 1.84
C SER A 68 10.33 -4.41 2.31
N TYR A 69 9.08 -4.23 2.73
CA TYR A 69 8.17 -5.35 3.05
C TYR A 69 7.94 -6.28 1.84
N ASN A 70 8.26 -5.83 0.63
CA ASN A 70 8.29 -6.62 -0.59
C ASN A 70 9.41 -7.67 -0.62
N GLY A 71 10.35 -7.59 0.30
CA GLY A 71 11.45 -8.57 0.43
C GLY A 71 11.00 -10.01 0.44
N LYS A 72 9.76 -10.30 0.87
CA LYS A 72 9.16 -11.64 0.83
C LYS A 72 9.09 -12.26 -0.57
N LEU A 73 9.07 -11.44 -1.62
CA LEU A 73 9.11 -11.91 -3.00
C LEU A 73 10.44 -12.62 -3.32
N PHE A 74 11.53 -12.27 -2.61
CA PHE A 74 12.86 -12.76 -2.89
C PHE A 74 13.31 -13.81 -1.87
N LEU A 75 14.01 -14.83 -2.35
CA LEU A 75 14.51 -15.93 -1.50
C LEU A 75 15.46 -15.45 -0.40
N LYS A 76 16.25 -14.40 -0.64
CA LYS A 76 17.17 -13.82 0.35
C LYS A 76 16.50 -13.32 1.64
N HIS A 77 15.19 -13.08 1.61
CA HIS A 77 14.39 -12.66 2.76
C HIS A 77 13.60 -13.80 3.40
N TYR A 78 13.84 -15.03 2.97
CA TYR A 78 13.28 -16.22 3.58
C TYR A 78 14.34 -16.92 4.46
N GLU A 79 13.96 -17.21 5.69
CA GLU A 79 14.72 -18.02 6.62
C GLU A 79 13.75 -18.99 7.28
N GLU A 80 13.94 -20.28 7.01
CA GLU A 80 13.01 -21.32 7.43
C GLU A 80 12.99 -21.48 8.96
N VAL A 81 11.79 -21.67 9.49
CA VAL A 81 11.58 -22.08 10.88
C VAL A 81 11.68 -23.60 10.92
N GLU A 82 12.63 -24.13 11.69
CA GLU A 82 12.80 -25.56 11.88
C GLU A 82 11.52 -26.19 12.46
N ASN A 83 11.09 -27.31 11.91
CA ASN A 83 9.96 -28.12 12.40
C ASN A 83 8.63 -27.35 12.53
N TYR A 84 8.31 -26.44 11.61
CA TYR A 84 7.00 -25.80 11.61
C TYR A 84 5.90 -26.80 11.19
N ASP A 85 4.73 -26.68 11.79
CA ASP A 85 3.56 -27.49 11.50
C ASP A 85 2.90 -27.09 10.17
N GLU A 86 3.02 -27.94 9.15
CA GLU A 86 2.45 -27.70 7.83
C GLU A 86 0.91 -27.54 7.84
N ASN A 87 0.19 -28.24 8.72
CA ASN A 87 -1.26 -28.16 8.81
C ASN A 87 -1.70 -26.81 9.35
N LYS A 88 -0.96 -26.28 10.34
CA LYS A 88 -1.16 -24.92 10.84
C LYS A 88 -0.82 -23.88 9.78
N LEU A 89 0.21 -24.10 8.99
CA LEU A 89 0.56 -23.23 7.87
C LEU A 89 -0.56 -23.20 6.82
N LYS A 90 -1.04 -24.35 6.37
CA LYS A 90 -2.15 -24.47 5.41
C LYS A 90 -3.41 -23.76 5.93
N SER A 91 -3.75 -23.96 7.20
CA SER A 91 -4.90 -23.31 7.85
C SER A 91 -4.74 -21.78 7.91
N TYR A 92 -3.55 -21.29 8.26
CA TYR A 92 -3.21 -19.87 8.28
C TYR A 92 -3.37 -19.23 6.91
N ILE A 93 -2.84 -19.87 5.86
CA ILE A 93 -2.91 -19.37 4.48
C ILE A 93 -4.35 -19.36 3.97
N LYS A 94 -5.11 -20.46 4.20
CA LYS A 94 -6.53 -20.54 3.81
C LYS A 94 -7.34 -19.39 4.43
N ARG A 95 -7.14 -19.11 5.72
CA ARG A 95 -7.79 -18.01 6.43
C ARG A 95 -7.40 -16.65 5.83
N ASN A 96 -6.12 -16.39 5.61
CA ASN A 96 -5.67 -15.12 5.07
C ASN A 96 -6.15 -14.90 3.63
N ASN A 97 -6.20 -15.93 2.80
CA ASN A 97 -6.75 -15.85 1.45
C ASN A 97 -8.25 -15.59 1.46
N LYS A 98 -9.01 -16.14 2.45
CA LYS A 98 -10.43 -15.83 2.63
C LYS A 98 -10.61 -14.34 2.95
N HIS A 99 -9.84 -13.81 3.88
CA HIS A 99 -9.90 -12.38 4.24
C HIS A 99 -9.45 -11.47 3.09
N ALA A 100 -8.42 -11.85 2.33
CA ALA A 100 -8.01 -11.10 1.14
C ALA A 100 -9.14 -11.02 0.10
N ARG A 101 -9.88 -12.12 -0.13
CA ARG A 101 -11.07 -12.10 -1.02
C ARG A 101 -12.15 -11.15 -0.52
N SER A 102 -12.43 -11.16 0.79
CA SER A 102 -13.41 -10.22 1.37
C SER A 102 -12.99 -8.76 1.18
N VAL A 103 -11.69 -8.45 1.34
CA VAL A 103 -11.15 -7.10 1.07
C VAL A 103 -11.29 -6.76 -0.41
N LEU A 104 -10.98 -7.68 -1.31
CA LEU A 104 -11.12 -7.46 -2.76
C LEU A 104 -12.57 -7.14 -3.14
N ILE A 105 -13.53 -7.92 -2.63
CA ILE A 105 -14.96 -7.69 -2.88
C ILE A 105 -15.37 -6.31 -2.36
N ALA A 106 -15.03 -5.99 -1.12
CA ALA A 106 -15.34 -4.69 -0.53
C ALA A 106 -14.73 -3.53 -1.35
N TRP A 107 -13.50 -3.72 -1.85
CA TRP A 107 -12.82 -2.74 -2.69
C TRP A 107 -13.51 -2.55 -4.04
N ILE A 108 -13.90 -3.64 -4.70
CA ILE A 108 -14.64 -3.60 -5.98
C ILE A 108 -15.98 -2.89 -5.77
N VAL A 109 -16.74 -3.25 -4.74
CA VAL A 109 -18.04 -2.62 -4.43
C VAL A 109 -17.88 -1.12 -4.18
N MET A 110 -16.89 -0.72 -3.39
CA MET A 110 -16.63 0.69 -3.08
C MET A 110 -16.30 1.50 -4.35
N ASN A 111 -15.45 0.97 -5.23
CA ASN A 111 -15.11 1.66 -6.48
C ASN A 111 -16.25 1.63 -7.50
N PHE A 112 -17.08 0.59 -7.49
CA PHE A 112 -18.31 0.54 -8.30
C PHE A 112 -19.33 1.59 -7.84
N LEU A 113 -19.52 1.76 -6.53
CA LEU A 113 -20.35 2.83 -5.99
C LEU A 113 -19.78 4.23 -6.36
N LEU A 114 -18.46 4.39 -6.27
CA LEU A 114 -17.81 5.62 -6.73
C LEU A 114 -18.09 5.91 -8.23
N TYR A 115 -18.04 4.87 -9.07
CA TYR A 115 -18.38 4.99 -10.49
C TYR A 115 -19.84 5.43 -10.69
N ILE A 116 -20.80 4.82 -9.98
CA ILE A 116 -22.21 5.20 -10.03
C ILE A 116 -22.40 6.67 -9.63
N ILE A 117 -21.81 7.08 -8.52
CA ILE A 117 -21.87 8.47 -8.02
C ILE A 117 -21.26 9.43 -9.06
N TYR A 118 -20.08 9.09 -9.58
CA TYR A 118 -19.39 9.89 -10.59
C TYR A 118 -20.24 10.12 -11.84
N LYS A 119 -20.92 9.07 -12.32
CA LYS A 119 -21.78 9.12 -13.51
C LYS A 119 -23.09 9.86 -13.26
N ASN A 120 -23.81 9.53 -12.19
CA ASN A 120 -25.15 10.08 -11.93
C ASN A 120 -25.11 11.58 -11.60
N TYR A 121 -24.06 12.02 -10.89
CA TYR A 121 -23.91 13.44 -10.51
C TYR A 121 -23.03 14.23 -11.48
N ASN A 122 -22.58 13.64 -12.60
CA ASN A 122 -21.67 14.27 -13.56
C ASN A 122 -20.50 15.00 -12.89
N LEU A 123 -19.87 14.34 -11.92
CA LEU A 123 -18.81 14.94 -11.13
C LEU A 123 -17.60 15.31 -12.01
N SER A 124 -16.92 16.40 -11.66
CA SER A 124 -15.71 16.80 -12.37
C SER A 124 -14.54 15.84 -12.07
N LYS A 125 -13.54 15.83 -12.96
CA LYS A 125 -12.31 15.04 -12.77
C LYS A 125 -11.57 15.40 -11.48
N SER A 126 -11.77 16.60 -10.92
CA SER A 126 -11.20 17.05 -9.66
C SER A 126 -11.63 16.17 -8.48
N TYR A 127 -12.89 15.70 -8.46
CA TYR A 127 -13.37 14.78 -7.43
C TYR A 127 -12.64 13.45 -7.48
N ILE A 128 -12.41 12.91 -8.68
CA ILE A 128 -11.68 11.64 -8.85
C ILE A 128 -10.22 11.81 -8.41
N PHE A 129 -9.59 12.94 -8.76
CA PHE A 129 -8.24 13.24 -8.30
C PHE A 129 -8.17 13.37 -6.78
N LEU A 130 -9.16 14.01 -6.14
CA LEU A 130 -9.24 14.10 -4.68
C LEU A 130 -9.38 12.71 -4.03
N VAL A 131 -10.23 11.83 -4.57
CA VAL A 131 -10.37 10.45 -4.09
C VAL A 131 -9.05 9.68 -4.25
N PHE A 132 -8.38 9.83 -5.38
CA PHE A 132 -7.04 9.26 -5.59
C PHE A 132 -6.05 9.75 -4.51
N MET A 133 -6.01 11.05 -4.22
CA MET A 133 -5.13 11.62 -3.19
C MET A 133 -5.46 11.11 -1.78
N ILE A 134 -6.74 10.92 -1.45
CA ILE A 134 -7.16 10.32 -0.19
C ILE A 134 -6.67 8.87 -0.10
N TYR A 135 -6.82 8.07 -1.16
CA TYR A 135 -6.35 6.68 -1.17
C TYR A 135 -4.83 6.59 -1.09
N TYR A 136 -4.11 7.45 -1.82
CA TYR A 136 -2.66 7.55 -1.81
C TYR A 136 -2.11 7.93 -0.42
N TRP A 137 -2.81 8.82 0.30
CA TRP A 137 -2.49 9.16 1.69
C TRP A 137 -2.84 8.02 2.65
N THR A 138 -4.01 7.39 2.47
CA THR A 138 -4.51 6.31 3.34
C THR A 138 -3.55 5.12 3.37
N ASP A 139 -2.86 4.83 2.27
CA ASP A 139 -1.82 3.81 2.23
C ASP A 139 -0.74 4.08 3.31
N MET A 140 -0.15 5.26 3.34
CA MET A 140 0.84 5.62 4.36
C MET A 140 0.23 5.78 5.77
N PHE A 141 -1.02 6.20 5.88
CA PHE A 141 -1.75 6.22 7.14
C PHE A 141 -1.91 4.81 7.71
N CYS A 142 -2.23 3.82 6.88
CA CYS A 142 -2.32 2.42 7.26
C CYS A 142 -1.01 1.87 7.80
N VAL A 143 0.11 2.27 7.22
CA VAL A 143 1.44 1.82 7.67
C VAL A 143 1.88 2.50 8.96
N ASN A 144 1.58 3.81 9.13
CA ASN A 144 2.16 4.65 10.18
C ASN A 144 1.27 4.80 11.41
N VAL A 145 -0.05 4.87 11.25
CA VAL A 145 -1.00 5.20 12.32
C VAL A 145 -1.91 4.03 12.65
N TRP A 146 -2.78 3.66 11.73
CA TRP A 146 -3.79 2.65 11.96
C TRP A 146 -4.28 2.07 10.64
N CYS A 147 -4.40 0.74 10.56
CA CYS A 147 -4.87 0.04 9.38
C CYS A 147 -6.19 -0.68 9.65
N PRO A 148 -7.28 -0.30 8.97
CA PRO A 148 -8.57 -0.96 9.11
C PRO A 148 -8.50 -2.44 8.67
N PHE A 149 -7.74 -2.73 7.63
CA PHE A 149 -7.60 -4.10 7.13
C PHE A 149 -6.99 -5.04 8.17
N HIS A 150 -5.96 -4.59 8.91
CA HIS A 150 -5.38 -5.37 9.99
C HIS A 150 -6.37 -5.67 11.09
N LYS A 151 -7.18 -4.68 11.47
CA LYS A 151 -8.07 -4.79 12.62
C LYS A 151 -9.36 -5.53 12.29
N LEU A 152 -9.96 -5.24 11.14
CA LEU A 152 -11.28 -5.75 10.76
C LEU A 152 -11.20 -7.12 10.08
N PHE A 153 -10.21 -7.33 9.21
CA PHE A 153 -10.14 -8.52 8.38
C PHE A 153 -9.07 -9.51 8.85
N PHE A 154 -7.82 -9.10 8.90
CA PHE A 154 -6.71 -10.05 9.08
C PHE A 154 -6.38 -10.37 10.53
N LYS A 155 -6.77 -9.51 11.48
CA LYS A 155 -6.36 -9.57 12.90
C LYS A 155 -4.84 -9.77 13.06
N SER A 156 -4.07 -9.26 12.07
CA SER A 156 -2.61 -9.37 12.03
C SER A 156 -1.96 -8.33 12.94
N LYS A 157 -0.72 -8.60 13.36
CA LYS A 157 -0.02 -7.72 14.32
C LYS A 157 0.66 -6.54 13.63
N CYS A 158 1.12 -6.71 12.39
CA CYS A 158 1.87 -5.67 11.68
C CYS A 158 1.79 -5.85 10.16
N CYS A 159 2.26 -4.84 9.42
CA CYS A 159 2.33 -4.86 7.96
C CYS A 159 3.21 -5.97 7.41
N ASN A 160 4.21 -6.44 8.18
CA ASN A 160 5.06 -7.53 7.76
C ASN A 160 4.32 -8.87 7.58
N GLU A 161 3.21 -9.06 8.30
CA GLU A 161 2.32 -10.22 8.16
C GLU A 161 1.17 -9.98 7.16
N CYS A 162 1.07 -8.77 6.61
CA CYS A 162 -0.09 -8.38 5.79
C CYS A 162 -0.12 -9.14 4.47
N ARG A 163 -1.26 -9.82 4.21
CA ARG A 163 -1.48 -10.60 2.99
C ARG A 163 -1.62 -9.72 1.75
N ILE A 164 -2.21 -8.52 1.92
CA ILE A 164 -2.52 -7.58 0.84
C ILE A 164 -1.53 -6.40 0.80
N TYR A 165 -0.34 -6.55 1.38
CA TYR A 165 0.61 -5.45 1.53
C TYR A 165 0.94 -4.76 0.20
N ASN A 166 1.10 -5.52 -0.88
CA ASN A 166 1.47 -5.04 -2.21
C ASN A 166 0.27 -4.68 -3.11
N TRP A 167 -0.92 -4.58 -2.53
CA TRP A 167 -2.12 -4.17 -3.26
C TRP A 167 -2.30 -2.64 -3.30
N ASP A 168 -1.52 -1.92 -2.53
CA ASP A 168 -1.57 -0.47 -2.32
C ASP A 168 -1.60 0.31 -3.64
N HIS A 169 -0.64 0.05 -4.54
CA HIS A 169 -0.55 0.74 -5.82
C HIS A 169 -1.78 0.51 -6.71
N VAL A 170 -2.27 -0.71 -6.84
CA VAL A 170 -3.50 -1.01 -7.59
C VAL A 170 -4.69 -0.32 -6.92
N MET A 171 -4.75 -0.38 -5.59
CA MET A 171 -5.86 0.18 -4.85
C MET A 171 -5.96 1.71 -5.04
N TYR A 172 -4.87 2.46 -4.85
CA TYR A 172 -4.98 3.91 -5.01
C TYR A 172 -5.06 4.36 -6.49
N CYS A 173 -4.56 3.57 -7.45
CA CYS A 173 -4.70 3.88 -8.87
C CYS A 173 -6.09 3.55 -9.44
N THR A 174 -6.88 2.68 -8.79
CA THR A 174 -8.21 2.25 -9.30
C THR A 174 -9.15 3.42 -9.63
N PRO A 175 -9.32 4.47 -8.80
CA PRO A 175 -10.19 5.60 -9.13
C PRO A 175 -9.78 6.33 -10.41
N LEU A 176 -8.49 6.36 -10.72
CA LEU A 176 -7.97 7.04 -11.91
C LEU A 176 -8.48 6.43 -13.22
N LEU A 177 -8.98 5.19 -13.22
CA LEU A 177 -9.62 4.55 -14.37
C LEU A 177 -10.87 5.31 -14.85
N LEU A 178 -11.48 6.10 -13.97
CA LEU A 178 -12.63 6.95 -14.32
C LEU A 178 -12.22 8.18 -15.17
N ILE A 179 -10.93 8.52 -15.18
CA ILE A 179 -10.37 9.60 -16.01
C ILE A 179 -9.79 8.96 -17.28
N LYS A 180 -10.48 9.11 -18.40
CA LYS A 180 -10.03 8.57 -19.69
C LYS A 180 -8.79 9.33 -20.17
N SER A 181 -7.60 8.77 -19.93
CA SER A 181 -6.33 9.33 -20.36
C SER A 181 -5.26 8.23 -20.45
N PHE A 182 -4.34 8.36 -21.41
CA PHE A 182 -3.16 7.50 -21.49
C PHE A 182 -2.39 7.50 -20.16
N TRP A 183 -2.23 8.67 -19.53
CA TRP A 183 -1.47 8.86 -18.31
C TRP A 183 -2.04 8.10 -17.09
N THR A 184 -3.36 8.08 -16.98
CA THR A 184 -4.05 7.36 -15.89
C THR A 184 -4.08 5.86 -16.11
N TYR A 185 -4.32 5.42 -17.35
CA TYR A 185 -4.34 4.00 -17.68
C TYR A 185 -2.96 3.36 -17.56
N SER A 186 -1.89 4.05 -17.99
CA SER A 186 -0.53 3.53 -17.85
C SER A 186 -0.11 3.34 -16.39
N LEU A 187 -0.51 4.24 -15.48
CA LEU A 187 -0.30 4.08 -14.03
C LEU A 187 -1.00 2.83 -13.50
N PHE A 188 -2.27 2.64 -13.85
CA PHE A 188 -3.02 1.47 -13.40
C PHE A 188 -2.43 0.18 -13.95
N ILE A 189 -2.10 0.13 -15.24
CA ILE A 189 -1.49 -1.05 -15.86
C ILE A 189 -0.16 -1.39 -15.18
N LEU A 190 0.70 -0.41 -14.95
CA LEU A 190 1.98 -0.65 -14.27
C LEU A 190 1.78 -1.12 -12.82
N SER A 191 0.83 -0.53 -12.09
CA SER A 191 0.52 -0.97 -10.73
C SER A 191 -0.01 -2.42 -10.70
N PHE A 192 -0.75 -2.82 -11.72
CA PHE A 192 -1.22 -4.20 -11.89
C PHE A 192 -0.05 -5.17 -12.14
N PHE A 193 0.94 -4.76 -12.93
CA PHE A 193 2.18 -5.54 -13.10
C PHE A 193 3.00 -5.65 -11.80
N ALA A 194 2.94 -4.68 -10.90
CA ALA A 194 3.55 -4.80 -9.57
C ALA A 194 2.78 -5.74 -8.64
N PHE A 195 1.46 -5.80 -8.80
CA PHE A 195 0.56 -6.68 -8.02
C PHE A 195 0.69 -8.16 -8.40
N LEU A 196 0.81 -8.49 -9.69
CA LEU A 196 0.81 -9.88 -10.19
C LEU A 196 1.91 -10.76 -9.57
N PRO A 197 3.19 -10.34 -9.49
CA PRO A 197 4.24 -11.14 -8.86
C PRO A 197 3.94 -11.48 -7.40
N TRP A 198 3.31 -10.55 -6.65
CA TRP A 198 2.92 -10.79 -5.27
C TRP A 198 1.88 -11.91 -5.17
N GLU A 199 0.83 -11.87 -5.97
CA GLU A 199 -0.22 -12.89 -5.98
C GLU A 199 0.30 -14.25 -6.46
N TYR A 200 1.18 -14.26 -7.46
CA TYR A 200 1.83 -15.45 -7.95
C TYR A 200 2.71 -16.10 -6.88
N MET A 201 3.59 -15.31 -6.26
CA MET A 201 4.56 -15.82 -5.28
C MET A 201 3.92 -16.32 -4.00
N ILE A 202 2.85 -15.69 -3.52
CA ILE A 202 2.09 -16.18 -2.35
C ILE A 202 1.44 -17.54 -2.64
N ARG A 203 0.97 -17.78 -3.86
CA ARG A 203 0.37 -19.07 -4.24
C ARG A 203 1.43 -20.14 -4.41
N LYS A 204 2.56 -19.80 -5.03
CA LYS A 204 3.65 -20.73 -5.33
C LYS A 204 4.52 -21.08 -4.11
N TYR A 205 4.79 -20.07 -3.26
CA TYR A 205 5.69 -20.20 -2.11
C TYR A 205 5.05 -19.61 -0.83
N PRO A 206 3.94 -20.17 -0.37
CA PRO A 206 3.18 -19.60 0.75
C PRO A 206 3.97 -19.54 2.05
N GLN A 207 4.95 -20.46 2.25
CA GLN A 207 5.82 -20.50 3.42
C GLN A 207 6.64 -19.21 3.60
N ARG A 208 6.95 -18.48 2.53
CA ARG A 208 7.69 -17.21 2.63
C ARG A 208 6.88 -16.09 3.26
N PHE A 209 5.54 -16.19 3.23
CA PHE A 209 4.61 -15.13 3.61
C PHE A 209 3.94 -15.35 4.98
N ALA A 210 4.31 -16.42 5.68
CA ALA A 210 3.76 -16.74 6.98
C ALA A 210 4.82 -16.66 8.09
N PRO A 211 4.51 -16.02 9.23
CA PRO A 211 5.45 -15.98 10.38
C PRO A 211 5.64 -17.32 11.05
N LEU A 212 4.79 -18.31 10.73
CA LEU A 212 4.92 -19.69 11.20
C LEU A 212 6.11 -20.42 10.58
N SER A 213 6.44 -20.11 9.33
CA SER A 213 7.45 -20.77 8.52
C SER A 213 8.65 -19.89 8.15
N ASN A 214 8.56 -18.56 8.33
CA ASN A 214 9.62 -17.61 8.01
C ASN A 214 10.07 -16.85 9.27
N LYS A 215 11.31 -17.11 9.75
CA LYS A 215 11.90 -16.46 10.93
C LYS A 215 11.98 -14.94 10.79
N LYS A 216 12.24 -14.43 9.57
CA LYS A 216 12.36 -12.98 9.31
C LYS A 216 11.03 -12.21 9.44
N LEU A 217 9.90 -12.91 9.42
CA LEU A 217 8.59 -12.32 9.68
C LEU A 217 8.23 -12.29 11.16
N GLN A 218 8.98 -13.01 12.00
CA GLN A 218 8.71 -13.07 13.43
C GLN A 218 9.22 -11.81 14.14
N CYS A 219 8.45 -11.31 15.13
CA CYS A 219 8.87 -10.16 15.94
C CYS A 219 10.18 -10.39 16.72
N LYS A 220 10.60 -11.64 16.94
CA LYS A 220 11.83 -11.99 17.66
C LYS A 220 13.09 -11.59 16.88
N GLY A 221 13.06 -11.75 15.55
CA GLY A 221 14.14 -11.39 14.62
C GLY A 221 13.90 -10.08 13.86
N CYS A 222 12.83 -9.35 14.18
CA CYS A 222 12.46 -8.15 13.46
C CYS A 222 13.36 -6.96 13.80
N THR A 223 14.01 -6.40 12.79
CA THR A 223 14.86 -5.21 12.90
C THR A 223 14.09 -3.89 12.83
N TYR A 224 12.80 -3.93 12.50
CA TYR A 224 11.97 -2.74 12.36
C TYR A 224 11.64 -2.09 13.70
N ASN A 225 11.82 -0.78 13.78
CA ASN A 225 11.45 0.03 14.94
C ASN A 225 9.94 0.31 14.95
N CYS A 226 9.14 -0.69 15.32
CA CYS A 226 7.69 -0.58 15.38
C CYS A 226 7.16 -0.46 16.82
N ARG A 227 5.93 0.03 16.97
CA ARG A 227 5.27 0.23 18.28
C ARG A 227 5.20 -1.07 19.11
N PHE A 228 4.99 -2.21 18.47
CA PHE A 228 4.93 -3.51 19.12
C PHE A 228 6.31 -4.00 19.59
N ASN A 229 7.35 -3.72 18.82
CA ASN A 229 8.72 -4.10 19.17
C ASN A 229 9.25 -3.26 20.34
N LYS A 230 8.97 -1.96 20.37
CA LYS A 230 9.31 -1.08 21.50
C LYS A 230 8.67 -1.53 22.81
N ARG A 231 7.39 -1.93 22.80
CA ARG A 231 6.72 -2.44 24.01
C ARG A 231 7.35 -3.72 24.54
N LYS A 232 7.78 -4.64 23.65
CA LYS A 232 8.50 -5.85 24.06
C LYS A 232 9.89 -5.55 24.61
N GLN A 233 10.62 -4.61 24.02
CA GLN A 233 11.93 -4.18 24.50
C GLN A 233 11.82 -3.53 25.89
N ASN A 234 10.84 -2.64 26.10
CA ASN A 234 10.61 -2.01 27.41
C ASN A 234 10.25 -3.05 28.48
N LYS A 235 9.33 -3.98 28.19
CA LYS A 235 9.02 -5.09 29.12
C LYS A 235 10.23 -5.94 29.46
N ARG A 236 11.12 -6.23 28.49
CA ARG A 236 12.37 -6.97 28.74
C ARG A 236 13.36 -6.18 29.62
N LEU A 237 13.42 -4.86 29.44
CA LEU A 237 14.25 -3.99 30.28
C LEU A 237 13.70 -3.89 31.71
N GLU A 238 12.39 -3.84 31.87
CA GLU A 238 11.74 -3.86 33.20
C GLU A 238 11.96 -5.19 33.95
N ILE A 239 11.87 -6.32 33.23
CA ILE A 239 12.14 -7.66 33.82
C ILE A 239 13.61 -7.84 34.16
N LYS A 240 14.56 -7.24 33.44
CA LYS A 240 15.98 -7.29 33.74
C LYS A 240 16.39 -6.35 34.89
N LYS A 241 15.57 -5.38 35.26
CA LYS A 241 15.80 -4.46 36.36
C LYS A 241 15.19 -4.92 37.71
N ARG A 242 14.38 -5.99 37.66
CA ARG A 242 13.89 -6.74 38.83
C ARG A 242 14.76 -7.97 39.08
#